data_6e82f0f3eefeacc7c3910540e954cce4
#
_entry.id   6e82f0f3eefeacc7c3910540e954cce4
#
_cell.length_a   1.000
_cell.length_b   1.000
_cell.length_c   1.000
_cell.angle_alpha   90.00
_cell.angle_beta   90.00
_cell.angle_gamma   90.00
#
_symmetry.space_group_name_H-M   'P 1'
#
loop_
_entity.id
_entity.type
_entity.pdbx_description
1 polymer ?
#
loop_
_entity_poly.entity_id
_entity_poly.type
_entity_poly.pdbx_seq_one_letter_code
_entity_poly.pdbx_strand_id
1 'polypeptide(L)'
;MTGSSRMNNEKTEAGMITVNLYYKGSNGSARAFAEEMESSGVAPAIRAEKGNLRYQYFQPLDDPETVLLIDSWSDQAAIDAHHASPMMAQLSALREKYDLHMTAERYVSENLGADERFIRK
;
A
#
# COMPACT_ATOMS: atom_id res chain seq x y z
N MET A 1 21.75 -15.89 12.76
CA MET A 1 21.44 -15.34 12.55
C MET A 1 21.15 -14.56 12.69
N THR A 2 20.98 -14.60 12.87
CA THR A 2 20.66 -13.83 12.88
C THR A 2 19.90 -13.18 12.82
N GLY A 3 19.43 -13.23 13.01
CA GLY A 3 18.68 -12.62 12.68
C GLY A 3 18.27 -11.80 13.10
N SER A 4 18.14 -11.68 13.24
CA SER A 4 17.82 -10.84 13.36
C SER A 4 17.73 -9.89 13.42
N SER A 5 17.83 -9.73 13.46
CA SER A 5 17.66 -8.78 13.49
C SER A 5 17.22 -8.09 13.02
N ARG A 6 16.91 -8.30 12.83
CA ARG A 6 16.40 -7.58 12.23
C ARG A 6 15.42 -6.90 12.52
N MET A 7 15.24 -6.79 12.67
CA MET A 7 14.42 -6.21 12.85
C MET A 7 13.80 -5.25 12.97
N ASN A 8 13.57 -5.18 13.29
CA ASN A 8 12.91 -4.11 13.54
C ASN A 8 12.77 -3.23 12.45
N ASN A 9 13.23 -3.40 11.54
CA ASN A 9 13.17 -2.71 10.35
C ASN A 9 12.52 -3.46 9.30
N GLU A 10 11.47 -4.17 9.60
CA GLU A 10 10.75 -5.00 8.70
C GLU A 10 10.23 -4.23 7.53
N LYS A 11 9.87 -2.94 7.74
CA LYS A 11 9.25 -2.15 6.69
C LYS A 11 10.22 -1.65 5.63
N THR A 12 11.51 -1.86 5.86
CA THR A 12 12.52 -1.51 4.88
C THR A 12 13.37 -2.70 4.52
N GLU A 13 12.89 -3.90 4.87
CA GLU A 13 13.59 -5.13 4.61
C GLU A 13 13.71 -5.39 3.12
N ALA A 14 14.89 -5.83 2.68
CA ALA A 14 15.11 -6.16 1.27
C ALA A 14 14.21 -7.31 0.85
N GLY A 15 13.72 -7.26 -0.37
CA GLY A 15 12.87 -8.30 -0.93
C GLY A 15 11.39 -8.11 -0.71
N MET A 16 10.99 -7.11 0.07
CA MET A 16 9.56 -6.87 0.21
C MET A 16 9.01 -6.32 -1.10
N ILE A 17 7.77 -6.68 -1.41
CA ILE A 17 7.12 -6.28 -2.65
C ILE A 17 6.22 -5.10 -2.35
N THR A 18 6.39 -4.01 -3.10
CA THR A 18 5.56 -2.83 -2.97
C THR A 18 4.82 -2.58 -4.26
N VAL A 19 3.50 -2.40 -4.15
CA VAL A 19 2.66 -2.00 -5.25
C VAL A 19 2.17 -0.58 -4.97
N ASN A 20 2.47 0.34 -5.87
CA ASN A 20 1.94 1.68 -5.81
C ASN A 20 0.72 1.73 -6.70
N LEU A 21 -0.44 2.00 -6.09
CA LEU A 21 -1.69 2.13 -6.82
C LEU A 21 -2.09 3.59 -6.85
N TYR A 22 -2.20 4.14 -8.06
CA TYR A 22 -2.66 5.52 -8.23
C TYR A 22 -4.14 5.48 -8.58
N TYR A 23 -4.97 5.97 -7.67
CA TYR A 23 -6.41 6.05 -7.87
C TYR A 23 -6.76 7.44 -8.38
N LYS A 24 -7.40 7.50 -9.54
CA LYS A 24 -7.81 8.76 -10.14
C LYS A 24 -9.34 8.87 -10.08
N GLY A 25 -9.82 9.95 -9.52
CA GLY A 25 -11.25 10.22 -9.45
C GLY A 25 -11.59 11.58 -10.01
N SER A 26 -12.71 12.14 -9.57
CA SER A 26 -13.12 13.49 -9.93
C SER A 26 -13.91 14.09 -8.77
N ASN A 27 -13.84 15.41 -8.64
CA ASN A 27 -14.57 16.15 -7.62
C ASN A 27 -14.32 15.61 -6.21
N GLY A 28 -13.06 15.25 -5.93
CA GLY A 28 -12.66 14.77 -4.60
C GLY A 28 -12.99 13.31 -4.33
N SER A 29 -13.43 12.53 -5.32
CA SER A 29 -13.89 11.16 -5.08
C SER A 29 -12.77 10.23 -4.65
N ALA A 30 -11.53 10.44 -5.13
CA ALA A 30 -10.41 9.59 -4.72
C ALA A 30 -10.12 9.75 -3.23
N ARG A 31 -10.12 10.98 -2.74
CA ARG A 31 -9.92 11.23 -1.31
C ARG A 31 -11.07 10.67 -0.49
N ALA A 32 -12.31 10.87 -0.95
CA ALA A 32 -13.49 10.33 -0.26
C ALA A 32 -13.41 8.81 -0.17
N PHE A 33 -12.96 8.15 -1.22
CA PHE A 33 -12.72 6.70 -1.21
C PHE A 33 -11.70 6.32 -0.12
N ALA A 34 -10.56 7.00 -0.09
CA ALA A 34 -9.52 6.68 0.89
C ALA A 34 -10.04 6.88 2.32
N GLU A 35 -10.80 7.95 2.55
CA GLU A 35 -11.40 8.20 3.86
C GLU A 35 -12.39 7.11 4.24
N GLU A 36 -13.20 6.64 3.29
CA GLU A 36 -14.14 5.57 3.59
C GLU A 36 -13.43 4.22 3.78
N MET A 37 -12.36 3.94 3.06
CA MET A 37 -11.54 2.75 3.31
C MET A 37 -11.07 2.72 4.77
N GLU A 38 -10.70 3.88 5.32
CA GLU A 38 -10.29 3.94 6.71
C GLU A 38 -11.47 3.83 7.67
N SER A 39 -12.51 4.63 7.45
CA SER A 39 -13.63 4.72 8.40
C SER A 39 -14.50 3.47 8.41
N SER A 40 -14.57 2.75 7.31
CA SER A 40 -15.37 1.52 7.23
C SER A 40 -14.69 0.32 7.89
N GLY A 41 -13.39 0.44 8.20
CA GLY A 41 -12.61 -0.67 8.75
C GLY A 41 -11.96 -1.56 7.71
N VAL A 42 -12.17 -1.29 6.41
CA VAL A 42 -11.58 -2.14 5.37
C VAL A 42 -10.06 -2.01 5.36
N ALA A 43 -9.54 -0.77 5.34
CA ALA A 43 -8.10 -0.57 5.35
C ALA A 43 -7.45 -1.12 6.62
N PRO A 44 -7.99 -0.87 7.83
CA PRO A 44 -7.44 -1.51 9.03
C PRO A 44 -7.43 -3.03 8.96
N ALA A 45 -8.46 -3.65 8.39
CA ALA A 45 -8.51 -5.10 8.26
C ALA A 45 -7.43 -5.61 7.30
N ILE A 46 -7.18 -4.89 6.22
CA ILE A 46 -6.10 -5.26 5.29
C ILE A 46 -4.74 -5.16 5.98
N ARG A 47 -4.53 -4.11 6.78
CA ARG A 47 -3.28 -3.95 7.53
C ARG A 47 -3.04 -5.10 8.51
N ALA A 48 -4.10 -5.74 8.98
CA ALA A 48 -4.00 -6.87 9.88
C ALA A 48 -3.74 -8.20 9.16
N GLU A 49 -3.80 -8.23 7.83
CA GLU A 49 -3.57 -9.46 7.08
C GLU A 49 -2.11 -9.88 7.19
N LYS A 50 -1.90 -11.20 7.24
CA LYS A 50 -0.56 -11.75 7.38
C LYS A 50 0.30 -11.31 6.20
N GLY A 51 1.47 -10.79 6.52
CA GLY A 51 2.44 -10.38 5.50
C GLY A 51 2.24 -8.97 4.99
N ASN A 52 1.18 -8.27 5.41
CA ASN A 52 1.06 -6.86 5.05
C ASN A 52 2.05 -6.05 5.88
N LEU A 53 2.90 -5.28 5.20
CA LEU A 53 3.93 -4.46 5.83
C LEU A 53 3.58 -2.98 5.79
N ARG A 54 2.75 -2.58 4.83
CA ARG A 54 2.34 -1.20 4.69
C ARG A 54 1.08 -1.14 3.85
N TYR A 55 0.12 -0.33 4.26
CA TYR A 55 -1.10 -0.06 3.50
C TYR A 55 -1.52 1.34 3.87
N GLN A 56 -1.07 2.32 3.09
CA GLN A 56 -1.18 3.71 3.49
C GLN A 56 -1.50 4.59 2.29
N TYR A 57 -2.44 5.51 2.48
CA TYR A 57 -2.89 6.43 1.45
C TYR A 57 -2.16 7.76 1.56
N PHE A 58 -1.87 8.35 0.40
CA PHE A 58 -1.20 9.66 0.28
C PHE A 58 -1.89 10.45 -0.82
N GLN A 59 -1.83 11.76 -0.71
CA GLN A 59 -2.34 12.62 -1.77
C GLN A 59 -1.18 13.40 -2.37
N PRO A 60 -0.97 13.34 -3.70
CA PRO A 60 0.05 14.16 -4.36
C PRO A 60 -0.23 15.65 -4.14
N LEU A 61 0.82 16.43 -3.92
CA LEU A 61 0.67 17.85 -3.63
C LEU A 61 0.09 18.62 -4.82
N ASP A 62 0.32 18.13 -6.03
CA ASP A 62 -0.06 18.82 -7.26
C ASP A 62 -1.30 18.24 -7.93
N ASP A 63 -1.96 17.25 -7.31
CA ASP A 63 -3.12 16.61 -7.94
C ASP A 63 -4.15 16.21 -6.90
N PRO A 64 -5.16 17.05 -6.63
CA PRO A 64 -6.18 16.74 -5.63
C PRO A 64 -7.15 15.65 -6.06
N GLU A 65 -7.13 15.24 -7.33
CA GLU A 65 -8.02 14.20 -7.82
C GLU A 65 -7.38 12.81 -7.81
N THR A 66 -6.15 12.70 -7.34
CA THR A 66 -5.43 11.44 -7.25
C THR A 66 -5.13 11.11 -5.80
N VAL A 67 -5.19 9.82 -5.49
CA VAL A 67 -4.70 9.28 -4.22
C VAL A 67 -3.76 8.14 -4.54
N LEU A 68 -2.60 8.13 -3.91
CA LEU A 68 -1.62 7.06 -4.02
C LEU A 68 -1.77 6.13 -2.83
N LEU A 69 -1.91 4.84 -3.11
CA LEU A 69 -1.80 3.80 -2.08
C LEU A 69 -0.44 3.15 -2.20
N ILE A 70 0.33 3.16 -1.12
CA ILE A 70 1.54 2.37 -1.02
C ILE A 70 1.18 1.10 -0.28
N ASP A 71 1.31 -0.04 -0.95
CA ASP A 71 0.79 -1.33 -0.52
C ASP A 71 1.96 -2.33 -0.56
N SER A 72 2.49 -2.68 0.61
CA SER A 72 3.71 -3.49 0.69
C SER A 72 3.46 -4.80 1.42
N TRP A 73 4.08 -5.86 0.92
CA TRP A 73 3.87 -7.23 1.39
C TRP A 73 5.20 -7.96 1.52
N SER A 74 5.25 -8.92 2.43
CA SER A 74 6.48 -9.67 2.67
C SER A 74 6.87 -10.56 1.48
N ASP A 75 5.88 -11.09 0.75
CA ASP A 75 6.12 -11.99 -0.38
C ASP A 75 4.87 -12.12 -1.25
N GLN A 76 5.01 -12.87 -2.35
CA GLN A 76 3.90 -13.08 -3.28
C GLN A 76 2.76 -13.89 -2.64
N ALA A 77 3.09 -14.83 -1.77
CA ALA A 77 2.05 -15.64 -1.13
C ALA A 77 1.11 -14.77 -0.30
N ALA A 78 1.65 -13.74 0.37
CA ALA A 78 0.83 -12.81 1.13
C ALA A 78 -0.09 -12.00 0.22
N ILE A 79 0.41 -11.58 -0.94
CA ILE A 79 -0.40 -10.88 -1.92
C ILE A 79 -1.52 -11.79 -2.44
N ASP A 80 -1.20 -13.04 -2.74
CA ASP A 80 -2.18 -13.99 -3.25
C ASP A 80 -3.29 -14.24 -2.22
N ALA A 81 -2.91 -14.37 -0.95
CA ALA A 81 -3.89 -14.55 0.13
C ALA A 81 -4.78 -13.32 0.26
N HIS A 82 -4.20 -12.12 0.12
CA HIS A 82 -4.97 -10.88 0.16
C HIS A 82 -5.99 -10.85 -0.98
N HIS A 83 -5.57 -11.18 -2.20
CA HIS A 83 -6.47 -11.18 -3.35
C HIS A 83 -7.59 -12.23 -3.24
N ALA A 84 -7.37 -13.28 -2.47
CA ALA A 84 -8.37 -14.31 -2.24
C ALA A 84 -9.27 -14.02 -1.04
N SER A 85 -9.02 -12.92 -0.32
CA SER A 85 -9.75 -12.63 0.91
C SER A 85 -11.12 -12.05 0.62
N PRO A 86 -12.08 -12.21 1.56
CA PRO A 86 -13.41 -11.62 1.39
C PRO A 86 -13.39 -10.09 1.32
N MET A 87 -12.33 -9.45 1.81
CA MET A 87 -12.21 -7.99 1.77
C MET A 87 -12.18 -7.45 0.36
N MET A 88 -11.76 -8.26 -0.62
CA MET A 88 -11.68 -7.80 -2.01
C MET A 88 -13.03 -7.38 -2.57
N ALA A 89 -14.11 -8.05 -2.16
CA ALA A 89 -15.45 -7.68 -2.63
C ALA A 89 -15.83 -6.29 -2.13
N GLN A 90 -15.52 -5.97 -0.87
CA GLN A 90 -15.80 -4.66 -0.29
C GLN A 90 -14.95 -3.58 -0.96
N LEU A 91 -13.68 -3.88 -1.19
CA LEU A 91 -12.76 -2.96 -1.85
C LEU A 91 -13.25 -2.64 -3.27
N SER A 92 -13.64 -3.67 -4.02
CA SER A 92 -14.13 -3.48 -5.39
C SER A 92 -15.41 -2.64 -5.40
N ALA A 93 -16.31 -2.87 -4.45
CA ALA A 93 -17.55 -2.10 -4.36
C ALA A 93 -17.27 -0.63 -4.10
N LEU A 94 -16.28 -0.32 -3.25
CA LEU A 94 -15.92 1.06 -2.98
C LEU A 94 -15.25 1.72 -4.19
N ARG A 95 -14.39 0.99 -4.92
CA ARG A 95 -13.81 1.51 -6.15
C ARG A 95 -14.89 1.89 -7.15
N GLU A 96 -15.90 1.06 -7.27
CA GLU A 96 -17.01 1.31 -8.19
C GLU A 96 -17.87 2.48 -7.70
N LYS A 97 -18.16 2.52 -6.41
CA LYS A 97 -18.97 3.58 -5.81
C LYS A 97 -18.41 4.97 -6.14
N TYR A 98 -17.10 5.09 -6.12
CA TYR A 98 -16.42 6.37 -6.35
C TYR A 98 -15.92 6.54 -7.78
N ASP A 99 -16.24 5.59 -8.67
CA ASP A 99 -15.91 5.62 -10.09
C ASP A 99 -14.42 5.90 -10.30
N LEU A 100 -13.57 5.09 -9.66
CA LEU A 100 -12.14 5.30 -9.69
C LEU A 100 -11.49 4.51 -10.81
N HIS A 101 -10.50 5.13 -11.43
CA HIS A 101 -9.62 4.49 -12.38
C HIS A 101 -8.24 4.36 -11.74
N MET A 102 -7.49 3.31 -12.11
CA MET A 102 -6.24 3.02 -11.41
C MET A 102 -5.14 2.68 -12.37
N THR A 103 -3.92 3.06 -11.99
CA THR A 103 -2.70 2.52 -12.58
C THR A 103 -1.85 1.96 -11.45
N ALA A 104 -0.97 1.03 -11.78
CA ALA A 104 -0.18 0.35 -10.77
C ALA A 104 1.27 0.21 -11.21
N GLU A 105 2.17 0.30 -10.24
CA GLU A 105 3.60 0.04 -10.42
C GLU A 105 4.01 -0.96 -9.35
N ARG A 106 4.92 -1.83 -9.67
CA ARG A 106 5.37 -2.85 -8.73
C ARG A 106 6.88 -2.81 -8.60
N TYR A 107 7.36 -2.82 -7.36
CA TYR A 107 8.78 -2.72 -7.05
C TYR A 107 9.16 -3.77 -6.01
N VAL A 108 10.43 -4.15 -6.03
CA VAL A 108 11.00 -4.99 -5.00
C VAL A 108 12.04 -4.16 -4.28
N SER A 109 12.00 -4.17 -2.95
CA SER A 109 12.89 -3.34 -2.14
C SER A 109 14.32 -3.84 -2.19
N GLU A 110 15.24 -2.89 -2.19
CA GLU A 110 16.68 -3.16 -2.06
C GLU A 110 17.20 -2.34 -0.90
N ASN A 111 18.28 -2.81 -0.32
CA ASN A 111 19.02 -2.01 0.66
C ASN A 111 19.67 -0.83 -0.04
N LEU A 112 19.80 0.28 0.67
CA LEU A 112 20.42 1.47 0.12
C LEU A 112 21.91 1.28 -0.21
N GLY A 113 22.56 0.34 0.47
CA GLY A 113 23.97 0.09 0.25
C GLY A 113 24.80 1.34 0.56
N ALA A 114 25.76 1.64 -0.29
CA ALA A 114 26.63 2.79 -0.10
C ALA A 114 25.89 4.12 -0.18
N ASP A 115 24.72 4.12 -0.80
CA ASP A 115 23.92 5.35 -0.93
C ASP A 115 23.39 5.84 0.40
N GLU A 116 23.42 5.00 1.43
CA GLU A 116 22.91 5.40 2.75
C GLU A 116 23.67 6.61 3.29
N ARG A 117 24.90 6.82 2.86
CA ARG A 117 25.71 7.96 3.32
C ARG A 117 25.10 9.31 2.91
N PHE A 118 24.19 9.31 1.92
CA PHE A 118 23.53 10.55 1.48
C PHE A 118 22.28 10.85 2.26
N ILE A 119 21.86 9.96 3.16
CA ILE A 119 20.67 10.17 3.98
C ILE A 119 21.05 10.99 5.20
N ARG A 120 20.43 12.15 5.32
CA ARG A 120 20.68 13.00 6.48
C ARG A 120 19.96 12.42 7.70
N LYS A 121 20.73 12.19 8.76
CA LYS A 121 20.19 11.63 10.01
C LYS A 121 19.88 12.76 11.02
#